data_34e97856c680df9c9801984bd6d62cab
#
_entry.id   34e97856c680df9c9801984bd6d62cab
#
_cell.length_a   1.000
_cell.length_b   1.000
_cell.length_c   1.000
_cell.angle_alpha   90.00
_cell.angle_beta   90.00
_cell.angle_gamma   90.00
#
_symmetry.space_group_name_H-M   'P 1'
#
loop_
_entity.id
_entity.type
_entity.pdbx_description
1 polymer ?
#
loop_
_entity_poly.entity_id
_entity_poly.type
_entity_poly.pdbx_seq_one_letter_code
_entity_poly.pdbx_strand_id
1 'polypeptide(L)'
;MKDIKIIIATHKQHFMPSDDMYLPLHVGKSGKEELGYQGDDTGDNISAKNPNFCELTGLYWAWKNLPNDYLGLIHYRRFFSVKSRAERKKNPLETLYLTHEDASQLLSQYDVIVPSKRNYYRKVR
;
A
#
# COMPACT_ATOMS: atom_id res chain seq x y z
N MET A 1 18.08 -11.66 -0.32
CA MET A 1 17.25 -10.53 -0.68
C MET A 1 16.05 -10.45 0.26
N LYS A 2 15.70 -9.27 0.74
CA LYS A 2 14.60 -9.10 1.70
C LYS A 2 13.27 -9.31 1.02
N ASP A 3 12.35 -9.99 1.69
CA ASP A 3 10.99 -10.15 1.21
C ASP A 3 10.16 -8.95 1.69
N ILE A 4 9.87 -8.06 0.75
CA ILE A 4 9.12 -6.83 1.00
C ILE A 4 7.76 -6.94 0.34
N LYS A 5 6.70 -6.76 1.13
CA LYS A 5 5.35 -6.71 0.61
C LYS A 5 4.70 -5.39 1.01
N ILE A 6 4.13 -4.71 0.02
CA ILE A 6 3.36 -3.49 0.25
C ILE A 6 1.94 -3.78 -0.21
N ILE A 7 1.00 -3.81 0.73
CA ILE A 7 -0.40 -3.98 0.35
C ILE A 7 -0.97 -2.64 -0.08
N ILE A 8 -1.70 -2.66 -1.18
CA ILE A 8 -2.41 -1.50 -1.69
C ILE A 8 -3.87 -1.66 -1.31
N ALA A 9 -4.29 -0.95 -0.26
CA ALA A 9 -5.67 -1.00 0.20
C ALA A 9 -6.58 -0.33 -0.82
N THR A 10 -7.55 -1.08 -1.33
CA THR A 10 -8.48 -0.55 -2.33
C THR A 10 -9.88 -1.12 -2.12
N HIS A 11 -10.88 -0.35 -2.50
CA HIS A 11 -12.27 -0.78 -2.53
C HIS A 11 -12.87 -0.65 -3.94
N LYS A 12 -12.02 -0.32 -4.92
CA LYS A 12 -12.42 -0.26 -6.33
C LYS A 12 -11.22 -0.54 -7.21
N GLN A 13 -11.46 -0.78 -8.49
CA GLN A 13 -10.39 -0.98 -9.44
C GLN A 13 -9.65 0.33 -9.72
N HIS A 14 -8.33 0.23 -9.84
CA HIS A 14 -7.46 1.37 -10.06
C HIS A 14 -6.14 0.89 -10.68
N PHE A 15 -5.30 1.82 -11.14
CA PHE A 15 -3.96 1.49 -11.58
C PHE A 15 -3.21 0.77 -10.46
N MET A 16 -2.54 -0.33 -10.81
CA MET A 16 -1.70 -1.09 -9.88
C MET A 16 -0.33 -1.30 -10.50
N PRO A 17 0.77 -1.05 -9.76
CA PRO A 17 2.11 -1.33 -10.27
C PRO A 17 2.29 -2.81 -10.60
N SER A 18 3.14 -3.09 -11.59
CA SER A 18 3.46 -4.46 -11.98
C SER A 18 4.57 -5.10 -11.14
N ASP A 19 5.22 -4.33 -10.26
CA ASP A 19 6.26 -4.84 -9.38
C ASP A 19 5.65 -5.81 -8.36
N ASP A 20 6.21 -7.00 -8.24
CA ASP A 20 5.68 -8.06 -7.37
C ASP A 20 5.70 -7.71 -5.88
N MET A 21 6.43 -6.68 -5.50
CA MET A 21 6.42 -6.16 -4.13
C MET A 21 5.03 -5.68 -3.73
N TYR A 22 4.25 -5.20 -4.69
CA TYR A 22 2.91 -4.66 -4.43
C TYR A 22 1.86 -5.75 -4.52
N LEU A 23 0.98 -5.79 -3.53
CA LEU A 23 -0.18 -6.66 -3.52
C LEU A 23 -1.45 -5.81 -3.42
N PRO A 24 -2.21 -5.69 -4.50
CA PRO A 24 -3.53 -5.06 -4.42
C PRO A 24 -4.42 -5.89 -3.50
N LEU A 25 -5.04 -5.26 -2.51
CA LEU A 25 -5.86 -5.93 -1.53
C LEU A 25 -7.22 -5.24 -1.42
N HIS A 26 -8.29 -6.00 -1.73
CA HIS A 26 -9.66 -5.50 -1.57
C HIS A 26 -10.01 -5.52 -0.08
N VAL A 27 -9.88 -4.37 0.57
CA VAL A 27 -10.16 -4.24 2.00
C VAL A 27 -11.65 -4.12 2.24
N GLY A 28 -12.14 -4.73 3.34
CA GLY A 28 -13.56 -4.76 3.64
C GLY A 28 -14.34 -5.57 2.62
N LYS A 29 -13.73 -6.59 2.03
CA LYS A 29 -14.35 -7.38 0.97
C LYS A 29 -15.56 -8.18 1.46
N SER A 30 -15.65 -8.49 2.73
CA SER A 30 -16.75 -9.28 3.28
C SER A 30 -18.10 -8.71 2.85
N GLY A 31 -18.87 -9.50 2.07
CA GLY A 31 -20.17 -9.08 1.56
C GLY A 31 -20.15 -8.11 0.39
N LYS A 32 -19.00 -7.85 -0.22
CA LYS A 32 -18.86 -6.93 -1.35
C LYS A 32 -18.64 -7.67 -2.66
N GLU A 33 -18.88 -6.97 -3.78
CA GLU A 33 -18.67 -7.53 -5.10
C GLU A 33 -17.19 -7.82 -5.37
N GLU A 34 -16.95 -8.80 -6.25
CA GLU A 34 -15.61 -9.20 -6.64
C GLU A 34 -14.96 -8.14 -7.52
N LEU A 35 -13.73 -7.73 -7.18
CA LEU A 35 -12.94 -6.77 -7.98
C LEU A 35 -11.81 -7.44 -8.75
N GLY A 36 -11.56 -8.72 -8.51
CA GLY A 36 -10.43 -9.43 -9.13
C GLY A 36 -9.14 -9.33 -8.33
N TYR A 37 -9.16 -8.68 -7.17
CA TYR A 37 -8.01 -8.59 -6.27
C TYR A 37 -8.14 -9.58 -5.12
N GLN A 38 -7.01 -9.92 -4.50
CA GLN A 38 -7.03 -10.65 -3.24
C GLN A 38 -7.92 -9.90 -2.25
N GLY A 39 -8.83 -10.59 -1.60
CA GLY A 39 -9.66 -9.99 -0.56
C GLY A 39 -9.02 -10.14 0.82
N ASP A 40 -9.40 -9.29 1.74
CA ASP A 40 -8.97 -9.36 3.14
C ASP A 40 -9.92 -10.22 3.99
N ASP A 41 -10.78 -10.98 3.34
CA ASP A 41 -11.83 -11.80 3.97
C ASP A 41 -11.50 -13.29 4.02
N THR A 42 -10.26 -13.67 3.77
CA THR A 42 -9.79 -15.06 3.81
C THR A 42 -8.94 -15.32 5.06
N GLY A 43 -8.86 -16.59 5.45
CA GLY A 43 -8.06 -16.98 6.60
C GLY A 43 -8.47 -16.23 7.88
N ASP A 44 -7.47 -15.95 8.73
CA ASP A 44 -7.67 -15.14 9.94
C ASP A 44 -7.86 -13.69 9.52
N ASN A 45 -9.06 -13.15 9.69
CA ASN A 45 -9.38 -11.82 9.17
C ASN A 45 -10.43 -11.11 10.04
N ILE A 46 -10.50 -9.79 9.88
CA ILE A 46 -11.49 -8.91 10.48
C ILE A 46 -12.19 -8.07 9.40
N SER A 47 -12.34 -8.63 8.20
CA SER A 47 -12.90 -7.89 7.05
C SER A 47 -14.26 -7.27 7.36
N ALA A 48 -15.12 -7.96 8.08
CA ALA A 48 -16.46 -7.46 8.43
C ALA A 48 -16.42 -6.23 9.34
N LYS A 49 -15.28 -5.94 9.97
CA LYS A 49 -15.10 -4.78 10.84
C LYS A 49 -14.56 -3.55 10.08
N ASN A 50 -14.43 -3.63 8.77
CA ASN A 50 -13.90 -2.55 7.94
C ASN A 50 -14.61 -1.21 8.16
N PRO A 51 -15.95 -1.14 8.36
CA PRO A 51 -16.58 0.15 8.64
C PRO A 51 -16.01 0.91 9.82
N ASN A 52 -15.42 0.19 10.80
CA ASN A 52 -14.83 0.81 11.99
C ASN A 52 -13.30 0.94 11.89
N PHE A 53 -12.63 0.03 11.18
CA PHE A 53 -11.18 -0.03 11.15
C PHE A 53 -10.56 0.37 9.82
N CYS A 54 -11.35 0.58 8.78
CA CYS A 54 -10.89 1.02 7.46
C CYS A 54 -9.75 0.14 6.92
N GLU A 55 -8.66 0.73 6.47
CA GLU A 55 -7.53 0.00 5.89
C GLU A 55 -6.85 -0.96 6.87
N LEU A 56 -7.10 -0.82 8.16
CA LEU A 56 -6.51 -1.71 9.16
C LEU A 56 -6.99 -3.15 9.02
N THR A 57 -8.15 -3.38 8.40
CA THR A 57 -8.60 -4.75 8.12
C THR A 57 -7.67 -5.44 7.13
N GLY A 58 -7.10 -4.67 6.19
CA GLY A 58 -6.09 -5.18 5.26
C GLY A 58 -4.77 -5.45 5.94
N LEU A 59 -4.33 -4.54 6.81
CA LEU A 59 -3.08 -4.72 7.54
C LEU A 59 -3.16 -5.95 8.46
N TYR A 60 -4.28 -6.15 9.14
CA TYR A 60 -4.51 -7.33 9.96
C TYR A 60 -4.43 -8.61 9.13
N TRP A 61 -5.11 -8.62 7.97
CA TRP A 61 -5.08 -9.77 7.08
C TRP A 61 -3.65 -10.12 6.66
N ALA A 62 -2.87 -9.11 6.26
CA ALA A 62 -1.50 -9.31 5.83
C ALA A 62 -0.62 -9.84 6.95
N TRP A 63 -0.78 -9.29 8.15
CA TRP A 63 -0.05 -9.77 9.33
C TRP A 63 -0.32 -11.24 9.59
N LYS A 64 -1.56 -11.68 9.49
CA LYS A 64 -1.95 -13.05 9.82
C LYS A 64 -1.71 -14.05 8.68
N ASN A 65 -1.75 -13.61 7.42
CA ASN A 65 -1.83 -14.52 6.28
C ASN A 65 -0.69 -14.37 5.27
N LEU A 66 0.11 -13.31 5.34
CA LEU A 66 1.10 -13.00 4.32
C LEU A 66 2.51 -13.02 4.89
N PRO A 67 3.35 -14.03 4.53
CA PRO A 67 4.73 -14.05 5.02
C PRO A 67 5.56 -12.95 4.33
N ASN A 68 6.41 -12.28 5.12
CA ASN A 68 7.29 -11.23 4.61
C ASN A 68 8.31 -10.84 5.67
N ASP A 69 9.37 -10.14 5.25
CA ASP A 69 10.36 -9.54 6.15
C ASP A 69 9.96 -8.10 6.49
N TYR A 70 9.38 -7.40 5.52
CA TYR A 70 8.89 -6.04 5.68
C TYR A 70 7.48 -5.96 5.12
N LEU A 71 6.60 -5.30 5.84
CA LEU A 71 5.22 -5.12 5.43
C LEU A 71 4.92 -3.63 5.32
N GLY A 72 4.39 -3.22 4.17
CA GLY A 72 3.96 -1.85 3.95
C GLY A 72 2.46 -1.77 3.70
N LEU A 73 1.93 -0.59 3.91
CA LEU A 73 0.53 -0.28 3.67
C LEU A 73 0.42 1.05 2.94
N ILE A 74 -0.23 1.05 1.79
CA ILE A 74 -0.57 2.28 1.07
C ILE A 74 -2.03 2.21 0.61
N HIS A 75 -2.57 3.37 0.30
CA HIS A 75 -3.90 3.51 -0.27
C HIS A 75 -3.78 3.55 -1.80
N TYR A 76 -4.78 3.06 -2.52
CA TYR A 76 -4.73 2.98 -3.99
C TYR A 76 -4.51 4.32 -4.70
N ARG A 77 -4.68 5.43 -4.02
CA ARG A 77 -4.43 6.77 -4.58
C ARG A 77 -3.14 7.41 -4.09
N ARG A 78 -2.34 6.70 -3.28
CA ARG A 78 -1.13 7.26 -2.67
C ARG A 78 -0.01 6.24 -2.69
N PHE A 79 1.02 6.54 -3.45
CA PHE A 79 2.18 5.67 -3.60
C PHE A 79 3.43 6.35 -3.05
N PHE A 80 4.34 5.54 -2.51
CA PHE A 80 5.68 6.03 -2.20
C PHE A 80 6.43 6.29 -3.49
N SER A 81 7.31 7.30 -3.48
CA SER A 81 8.17 7.63 -4.60
C SER A 81 9.46 8.25 -4.09
N VAL A 82 10.58 7.89 -4.73
CA VAL A 82 11.86 8.55 -4.48
C VAL A 82 12.07 9.73 -5.44
N LYS A 83 11.16 9.96 -6.36
CA LYS A 83 11.25 11.02 -7.34
C LYS A 83 10.95 12.37 -6.70
N SER A 84 11.60 13.42 -7.21
CA SER A 84 11.34 14.79 -6.76
C SER A 84 9.94 15.25 -7.18
N ARG A 85 9.47 16.32 -6.54
CA ARG A 85 8.18 16.91 -6.89
C ARG A 85 8.14 17.33 -8.37
N ALA A 86 9.25 17.90 -8.88
CA ALA A 86 9.35 18.30 -10.28
C ALA A 86 9.24 17.11 -11.21
N GLU A 87 9.91 16.00 -10.89
CA GLU A 87 9.85 14.78 -11.67
C GLU A 87 8.43 14.18 -11.67
N ARG A 88 7.77 14.20 -10.51
CA ARG A 88 6.41 13.66 -10.39
C ARG A 88 5.39 14.43 -11.22
N LYS A 89 5.62 15.72 -11.44
CA LYS A 89 4.73 16.53 -12.28
C LYS A 89 4.91 16.29 -13.77
N LYS A 90 6.10 15.85 -14.17
CA LYS A 90 6.46 15.71 -15.60
C LYS A 90 6.29 14.32 -16.15
N ASN A 91 6.17 13.30 -15.29
CA ASN A 91 6.19 11.91 -15.71
C ASN A 91 4.87 11.20 -15.39
N PRO A 92 4.51 10.17 -16.17
CA PRO A 92 3.29 9.41 -15.89
C PRO A 92 3.42 8.60 -14.60
N LEU A 93 2.28 8.40 -13.93
CA LEU A 93 2.20 7.68 -12.67
C LEU A 93 2.90 6.32 -12.71
N GLU A 94 2.81 5.62 -13.84
CA GLU A 94 3.37 4.28 -14.02
C GLU A 94 4.89 4.23 -13.84
N THR A 95 5.57 5.38 -13.88
CA THR A 95 7.01 5.46 -13.75
C THR A 95 7.46 6.08 -12.44
N LEU A 96 6.54 6.43 -11.54
CA LEU A 96 6.83 7.23 -10.36
C LEU A 96 6.84 6.43 -9.06
N TYR A 97 6.19 5.26 -9.01
CA TYR A 97 6.08 4.51 -7.77
C TYR A 97 7.43 3.94 -7.34
N LEU A 98 7.57 3.76 -6.02
CA LEU A 98 8.74 3.14 -5.41
C LEU A 98 8.88 1.70 -5.91
N THR A 99 10.06 1.34 -6.44
CA THR A 99 10.32 -0.02 -6.91
C THR A 99 10.87 -0.88 -5.77
N HIS A 100 10.88 -2.21 -5.96
CA HIS A 100 11.50 -3.12 -5.00
C HIS A 100 12.98 -2.79 -4.80
N GLU A 101 13.69 -2.41 -5.86
CA GLU A 101 15.08 -2.02 -5.77
C GLU A 101 15.26 -0.79 -4.90
N ASP A 102 14.43 0.25 -5.11
CA ASP A 102 14.46 1.47 -4.29
C ASP A 102 14.20 1.13 -2.82
N ALA A 103 13.18 0.31 -2.55
CA ALA A 103 12.83 -0.08 -1.19
C ALA A 103 13.95 -0.87 -0.53
N SER A 104 14.59 -1.79 -1.26
CA SER A 104 15.69 -2.59 -0.75
C SER A 104 16.87 -1.71 -0.35
N GLN A 105 17.19 -0.71 -1.18
CA GLN A 105 18.28 0.22 -0.87
C GLN A 105 17.98 1.03 0.39
N LEU A 106 16.77 1.57 0.51
CA LEU A 106 16.37 2.35 1.68
C LEU A 106 16.39 1.50 2.95
N LEU A 107 15.88 0.28 2.88
CA LEU A 107 15.80 -0.61 4.03
C LEU A 107 17.15 -1.23 4.40
N SER A 108 18.18 -1.07 3.55
CA SER A 108 19.55 -1.42 3.94
C SER A 108 20.13 -0.42 4.93
N GLN A 109 19.60 0.80 4.97
CA GLN A 109 20.08 1.89 5.83
C GLN A 109 19.08 2.26 6.93
N TYR A 110 17.79 2.04 6.70
CA TYR A 110 16.72 2.45 7.61
C TYR A 110 15.80 1.27 7.92
N ASP A 111 15.22 1.28 9.10
CA ASP A 111 14.30 0.22 9.53
C ASP A 111 12.87 0.45 9.04
N VAL A 112 12.50 1.71 8.78
CA VAL A 112 11.13 2.10 8.44
C VAL A 112 11.16 3.16 7.33
N ILE A 113 10.21 3.07 6.41
CA ILE A 113 9.98 4.07 5.38
C ILE A 113 8.62 4.72 5.62
N VAL A 114 8.62 6.05 5.72
CA VAL A 114 7.38 6.83 5.89
C VAL A 114 7.37 7.97 4.87
N PRO A 115 6.19 8.51 4.53
CA PRO A 115 6.13 9.65 3.64
C PRO A 115 6.74 10.90 4.27
N SER A 116 7.14 11.83 3.41
CA SER A 116 7.67 13.11 3.87
C SER A 116 6.62 13.86 4.68
N LYS A 117 7.11 14.62 5.66
CA LYS A 117 6.24 15.42 6.51
C LYS A 117 5.46 16.43 5.66
N ARG A 118 4.17 16.53 5.91
CA ARG A 118 3.31 17.54 5.30
C ARG A 118 3.22 18.76 6.20
N ASN A 119 3.13 19.93 5.58
CA ASN A 119 2.89 21.17 6.29
C ASN A 119 1.38 21.48 6.24
N TYR A 120 0.68 21.16 7.32
CA TYR A 120 -0.77 21.26 7.35
C TYR A 120 -1.31 22.63 7.73
N TYR A 121 -0.53 23.48 8.40
CA TYR A 121 -1.12 24.72 8.88
C TYR A 121 -1.46 25.73 7.78
N ARG A 122 -0.97 25.54 6.58
CA ARG A 122 -1.40 26.34 5.42
C ARG A 122 -2.73 25.87 4.82
N LYS A 123 -3.19 24.67 5.21
CA LYS A 123 -4.36 24.03 4.65
C LYS A 123 -5.52 23.93 5.63
N VAL A 124 -5.28 24.22 6.88
CA VAL A 124 -6.33 24.22 7.91
C VAL A 124 -7.16 25.48 7.77
N ARG A 125 -8.45 25.33 7.74
CA ARG A 125 -9.41 26.41 7.64
C ARG A 125 -10.29 26.43 8.85
#